data_8c3cd9e94d8324e79cfe129edc01cb2f
#
_entry.id   8c3cd9e94d8324e79cfe129edc01cb2f
#
_cell.length_a   1.000
_cell.length_b   1.000
_cell.length_c   1.000
_cell.angle_alpha   90.00
_cell.angle_beta   90.00
_cell.angle_gamma   90.00
#
_symmetry.space_group_name_H-M   'P 1'
#
loop_
_entity.id
_entity.type
_entity.pdbx_description
1 polymer ?
#
loop_
_entity_poly.entity_id
_entity_poly.type
_entity_poly.pdbx_seq_one_letter_code
_entity_poly.pdbx_strand_id
1 'polypeptide(L)'
;MLRIKQEALTFDDVLLVPAHSTVLPNTANLSTQLTKEIRLNIPMLSAAMDTVTETKLAISLAQEGGIGFIHKNMTIERQADRVRKVKKFESGIVSEPVTVSPDLTLAALAEMVKKNGFAGYPVVDAENNLIGIITGRDTRFVKDLSKTVSQLMTKKEDLVTVKEGASRETILELMHKNRVEKVLVVDDAFKLKGMITVKDFQKAEQKPNACKDEFGRLRVGAAVGAGPGNEERIDALVKAGVDVLLIDSSHGHSEGVLQRVRETRAKYPNLPIVAGNVATAEGAIALADAGASAVKVGIGPGSICTTRIVTGVGVPQITAIADAAAALKDRGIPVIADGGIRFSGDIAKAIAAGASCVMVGSMFAGTEEAPGEIELYQGRAFKSYRGMGSLGAMAKGSSDRYFQSDNAADKLVPEGIEGRIPYKGYLKEIIHQQMGGLRSCMGLTGCATIDELRTKAEFVRISGAGIKESHVHDVTITKEAPNYRMG
;
A
#
# COMPACT_ATOMS: atom_id res chain seq x y z
N MET A 1 -23.20 -25.23 -30.75
CA MET A 1 -22.24 -24.40 -31.48
C MET A 1 -21.31 -23.76 -30.46
N LEU A 2 -19.99 -23.87 -30.64
CA LEU A 2 -18.99 -23.21 -29.77
C LEU A 2 -19.10 -21.71 -29.98
N ARG A 3 -19.25 -20.94 -28.88
CA ARG A 3 -19.33 -19.46 -28.89
C ARG A 3 -18.02 -18.89 -28.38
N ILE A 4 -17.11 -18.55 -29.28
CA ILE A 4 -15.85 -17.86 -28.97
C ILE A 4 -16.10 -16.34 -29.06
N LYS A 5 -15.92 -15.62 -27.95
CA LYS A 5 -16.13 -14.16 -27.91
C LYS A 5 -15.00 -13.42 -28.65
N GLN A 6 -13.74 -13.79 -28.36
CA GLN A 6 -12.56 -13.17 -28.95
C GLN A 6 -11.31 -14.02 -28.70
N GLU A 7 -10.24 -13.75 -29.41
CA GLU A 7 -8.89 -14.16 -29.06
C GLU A 7 -8.35 -13.24 -27.96
N ALA A 8 -7.68 -13.79 -26.94
CA ALA A 8 -7.24 -13.02 -25.80
C ALA A 8 -5.74 -13.20 -25.55
N LEU A 9 -5.06 -12.12 -25.16
CA LEU A 9 -3.61 -12.01 -25.04
C LEU A 9 -3.19 -11.80 -23.59
N THR A 10 -2.06 -12.40 -23.21
CA THR A 10 -1.36 -12.13 -21.94
C THR A 10 -0.03 -11.40 -22.17
N PHE A 11 0.74 -11.18 -21.11
CA PHE A 11 2.00 -10.42 -21.17
C PHE A 11 3.03 -11.04 -22.13
N ASP A 12 3.06 -12.36 -22.23
CA ASP A 12 4.02 -13.08 -23.07
C ASP A 12 3.62 -13.13 -24.57
N ASP A 13 2.42 -12.69 -24.90
CA ASP A 13 1.92 -12.67 -26.29
C ASP A 13 2.24 -11.37 -27.04
N VAL A 14 2.74 -10.36 -26.34
CA VAL A 14 2.95 -9.01 -26.88
C VAL A 14 4.26 -8.38 -26.46
N LEU A 15 4.79 -7.49 -27.32
CA LEU A 15 5.85 -6.54 -26.96
C LEU A 15 5.38 -5.12 -27.32
N LEU A 16 5.97 -4.12 -26.67
CA LEU A 16 5.77 -2.71 -27.03
C LEU A 16 6.70 -2.34 -28.19
N VAL A 17 6.18 -1.59 -29.14
CA VAL A 17 6.93 -1.11 -30.31
C VAL A 17 7.75 0.11 -29.89
N PRO A 18 9.09 0.13 -30.16
CA PRO A 18 9.89 1.32 -29.92
C PRO A 18 9.46 2.46 -30.86
N ALA A 19 9.51 3.70 -30.37
CA ALA A 19 9.13 4.88 -31.13
C ALA A 19 10.20 5.96 -31.07
N HIS A 20 10.08 6.99 -31.91
CA HIS A 20 10.96 8.16 -31.81
C HIS A 20 10.83 8.80 -30.43
N SER A 21 11.97 9.08 -29.80
CA SER A 21 11.99 9.57 -28.43
C SER A 21 12.92 10.73 -28.23
N THR A 22 12.45 11.74 -27.51
CA THR A 22 13.23 12.82 -26.90
C THR A 22 13.24 12.69 -25.37
N VAL A 23 12.67 11.60 -24.83
CA VAL A 23 12.51 11.35 -23.39
C VAL A 23 13.69 10.57 -22.87
N LEU A 24 14.40 11.13 -21.91
CA LEU A 24 15.42 10.38 -21.15
C LEU A 24 14.77 9.63 -19.99
N PRO A 25 15.18 8.40 -19.68
CA PRO A 25 14.57 7.59 -18.60
C PRO A 25 14.50 8.32 -17.26
N ASN A 26 15.51 9.10 -16.90
CA ASN A 26 15.56 9.85 -15.63
C ASN A 26 14.59 11.05 -15.57
N THR A 27 14.10 11.54 -16.71
CA THR A 27 13.13 12.65 -16.78
C THR A 27 11.67 12.19 -16.88
N ALA A 28 11.43 10.89 -17.11
CA ALA A 28 10.08 10.35 -17.21
C ALA A 28 9.32 10.48 -15.87
N ASN A 29 8.08 10.97 -15.94
CA ASN A 29 7.21 11.18 -14.79
C ASN A 29 6.34 9.93 -14.57
N LEU A 30 6.55 9.24 -13.43
CA LEU A 30 5.84 8.02 -13.07
C LEU A 30 4.54 8.24 -12.30
N SER A 31 4.17 9.49 -12.04
CA SER A 31 2.95 9.77 -11.27
C SER A 31 1.70 9.40 -12.05
N THR A 32 0.72 8.88 -11.32
CA THR A 32 -0.53 8.37 -11.89
C THR A 32 -1.71 8.57 -10.96
N GLN A 33 -2.94 8.34 -11.43
CA GLN A 33 -4.15 8.38 -10.62
C GLN A 33 -4.53 6.98 -10.16
N LEU A 34 -4.71 6.80 -8.85
CA LEU A 34 -5.36 5.62 -8.28
C LEU A 34 -6.88 5.76 -8.31
N THR A 35 -7.37 6.94 -7.91
CA THR A 35 -8.77 7.39 -8.02
C THR A 35 -8.75 8.87 -8.43
N LYS A 36 -9.89 9.49 -8.65
CA LYS A 36 -9.96 10.93 -8.94
C LYS A 36 -9.32 11.78 -7.82
N GLU A 37 -9.41 11.31 -6.58
CA GLU A 37 -8.96 12.02 -5.37
C GLU A 37 -7.53 11.65 -4.96
N ILE A 38 -7.03 10.48 -5.38
CA ILE A 38 -5.74 9.96 -4.93
C ILE A 38 -4.78 9.84 -6.10
N ARG A 39 -3.71 10.63 -6.04
CA ARG A 39 -2.55 10.55 -6.93
C ARG A 39 -1.42 9.76 -6.26
N LEU A 40 -0.76 8.90 -7.02
CA LEU A 40 0.44 8.17 -6.63
C LEU A 40 1.65 8.76 -7.36
N ASN A 41 2.83 8.66 -6.76
CA ASN A 41 4.09 9.10 -7.37
C ASN A 41 4.79 7.98 -8.17
N ILE A 42 4.40 6.72 -7.93
CA ILE A 42 4.75 5.55 -8.75
C ILE A 42 3.50 4.68 -8.95
N PRO A 43 3.35 4.00 -10.09
CA PRO A 43 2.13 3.25 -10.41
C PRO A 43 2.07 1.86 -9.76
N MET A 44 2.47 1.75 -8.48
CA MET A 44 2.58 0.45 -7.79
C MET A 44 1.72 0.36 -6.54
N LEU A 45 0.99 -0.76 -6.43
CA LEU A 45 0.17 -1.14 -5.28
C LEU A 45 0.63 -2.50 -4.75
N SER A 46 0.54 -2.74 -3.44
CA SER A 46 0.74 -4.07 -2.90
C SER A 46 -0.59 -4.79 -2.62
N ALA A 47 -0.65 -6.07 -2.96
CA ALA A 47 -1.85 -6.89 -2.85
C ALA A 47 -2.28 -7.11 -1.40
N ALA A 48 -3.59 -7.11 -1.17
CA ALA A 48 -4.21 -7.34 0.13
C ALA A 48 -4.18 -8.84 0.51
N MET A 49 -2.97 -9.39 0.68
CA MET A 49 -2.71 -10.78 1.01
C MET A 49 -1.96 -10.89 2.34
N ASP A 50 -2.29 -11.92 3.13
CA ASP A 50 -1.75 -12.09 4.49
C ASP A 50 -0.26 -12.48 4.54
N THR A 51 0.34 -12.78 3.40
CA THR A 51 1.78 -12.98 3.23
C THR A 51 2.45 -11.85 2.43
N VAL A 52 1.74 -10.73 2.18
CA VAL A 52 2.27 -9.60 1.39
C VAL A 52 2.19 -8.29 2.16
N THR A 53 0.98 -7.84 2.54
CA THR A 53 0.79 -6.46 3.00
C THR A 53 0.27 -6.38 4.43
N GLU A 54 1.16 -6.04 5.36
CA GLU A 54 0.85 -5.49 6.67
C GLU A 54 1.53 -4.12 6.84
N THR A 55 1.55 -3.59 8.06
CA THR A 55 2.01 -2.22 8.38
C THR A 55 3.39 -1.88 7.81
N LYS A 56 4.40 -2.77 7.96
CA LYS A 56 5.78 -2.49 7.51
C LYS A 56 5.86 -2.27 6.00
N LEU A 57 5.25 -3.18 5.22
CA LEU A 57 5.26 -3.08 3.76
C LEU A 57 4.42 -1.89 3.27
N ALA A 58 3.25 -1.65 3.87
CA ALA A 58 2.42 -0.50 3.52
C ALA A 58 3.15 0.83 3.74
N ILE A 59 3.87 0.97 4.86
CA ILE A 59 4.72 2.15 5.14
C ILE A 59 5.82 2.29 4.09
N SER A 60 6.60 1.24 3.88
CA SER A 60 7.74 1.28 2.96
C SER A 60 7.30 1.60 1.53
N LEU A 61 6.19 1.01 1.06
CA LEU A 61 5.64 1.29 -0.27
C LEU A 61 5.12 2.74 -0.40
N ALA A 62 4.43 3.24 0.63
CA ALA A 62 3.97 4.62 0.65
C ALA A 62 5.13 5.62 0.66
N GLN A 63 6.24 5.34 1.35
CA GLN A 63 7.46 6.14 1.34
C GLN A 63 8.13 6.20 -0.05
N GLU A 64 8.00 5.15 -0.85
CA GLU A 64 8.51 5.12 -2.23
C GLU A 64 7.53 5.72 -3.24
N GLY A 65 6.31 6.10 -2.82
CA GLY A 65 5.33 6.81 -3.65
C GLY A 65 4.17 5.96 -4.16
N GLY A 66 4.10 4.68 -3.79
CA GLY A 66 2.97 3.79 -4.04
C GLY A 66 1.96 3.77 -2.89
N ILE A 67 1.13 2.72 -2.82
CA ILE A 67 0.18 2.52 -1.71
C ILE A 67 -0.01 1.03 -1.40
N GLY A 68 -0.01 0.66 -0.12
CA GLY A 68 -0.27 -0.69 0.34
C GLY A 68 -1.71 -0.91 0.76
N PHE A 69 -2.26 -2.09 0.46
CA PHE A 69 -3.60 -2.50 0.90
C PHE A 69 -3.50 -3.55 2.00
N ILE A 70 -3.86 -3.16 3.23
CA ILE A 70 -3.88 -4.07 4.39
C ILE A 70 -4.95 -5.15 4.20
N HIS A 71 -4.56 -6.42 4.33
CA HIS A 71 -5.47 -7.56 4.15
C HIS A 71 -6.49 -7.69 5.30
N LYS A 72 -7.58 -8.40 5.04
CA LYS A 72 -8.68 -8.61 6.01
C LYS A 72 -8.58 -9.91 6.84
N ASN A 73 -7.60 -10.78 6.57
CA ASN A 73 -7.39 -12.05 7.30
C ASN A 73 -6.90 -11.83 8.74
N MET A 74 -7.63 -11.02 9.49
CA MET A 74 -7.40 -10.67 10.90
C MET A 74 -8.68 -10.10 11.50
N THR A 75 -8.72 -9.90 12.82
CA THR A 75 -9.86 -9.25 13.47
C THR A 75 -10.01 -7.80 13.00
N ILE A 76 -11.20 -7.24 13.17
CA ILE A 76 -11.54 -5.86 12.79
C ILE A 76 -10.60 -4.88 13.50
N GLU A 77 -10.41 -5.06 14.80
CA GLU A 77 -9.57 -4.20 15.66
C GLU A 77 -8.11 -4.24 15.21
N ARG A 78 -7.61 -5.42 14.87
CA ARG A 78 -6.23 -5.60 14.41
C ARG A 78 -6.00 -4.93 13.06
N GLN A 79 -6.93 -5.04 12.12
CA GLN A 79 -6.81 -4.38 10.81
C GLN A 79 -6.88 -2.85 10.96
N ALA A 80 -7.81 -2.33 11.76
CA ALA A 80 -7.91 -0.90 12.07
C ALA A 80 -6.65 -0.38 12.78
N ASP A 81 -6.05 -1.16 13.69
CA ASP A 81 -4.78 -0.82 14.33
C ASP A 81 -3.62 -0.74 13.33
N ARG A 82 -3.56 -1.67 12.34
CA ARG A 82 -2.56 -1.63 11.26
C ARG A 82 -2.69 -0.34 10.43
N VAL A 83 -3.92 0.06 10.08
CA VAL A 83 -4.18 1.32 9.38
C VAL A 83 -3.71 2.51 10.22
N ARG A 84 -4.12 2.60 11.50
CA ARG A 84 -3.67 3.67 12.41
C ARG A 84 -2.15 3.77 12.50
N LYS A 85 -1.45 2.64 12.56
CA LYS A 85 0.03 2.61 12.62
C LYS A 85 0.66 3.20 11.35
N VAL A 86 0.11 2.94 10.17
CA VAL A 86 0.58 3.59 8.93
C VAL A 86 0.31 5.09 8.97
N LYS A 87 -0.91 5.51 9.35
CA LYS A 87 -1.28 6.93 9.43
C LYS A 87 -0.46 7.72 10.46
N LYS A 88 -0.06 7.08 11.55
CA LYS A 88 0.81 7.67 12.58
C LYS A 88 2.28 7.71 12.18
N PHE A 89 2.69 6.89 11.22
CA PHE A 89 4.06 6.85 10.76
C PHE A 89 4.36 8.07 9.87
N GLU A 90 5.35 8.87 10.25
CA GLU A 90 5.74 10.13 9.54
C GLU A 90 4.65 11.21 9.46
N SER A 91 3.65 11.18 10.33
CA SER A 91 2.63 12.24 10.34
C SER A 91 3.22 13.63 10.71
N GLY A 92 4.51 13.68 11.03
CA GLY A 92 5.12 14.90 11.62
C GLY A 92 4.50 15.28 12.97
N ILE A 93 3.29 14.78 13.22
CA ILE A 93 2.59 14.93 14.48
C ILE A 93 2.48 13.55 15.11
N VAL A 94 3.18 13.31 16.20
CA VAL A 94 2.90 12.17 17.07
C VAL A 94 1.55 12.45 17.73
N SER A 95 0.46 12.10 17.05
CA SER A 95 -0.89 12.15 17.64
C SER A 95 -0.95 11.10 18.74
N GLU A 96 -1.15 11.47 19.99
CA GLU A 96 -1.02 10.65 21.19
C GLU A 96 0.46 10.31 21.54
N PRO A 97 1.29 11.33 21.81
CA PRO A 97 2.62 11.09 22.33
C PRO A 97 2.52 10.36 23.69
N VAL A 98 3.53 9.54 23.99
CA VAL A 98 3.62 8.97 25.33
C VAL A 98 3.79 10.10 26.32
N THR A 99 2.87 10.22 27.26
CA THR A 99 2.85 11.26 28.29
C THR A 99 3.33 10.72 29.63
N VAL A 100 3.69 11.62 30.53
CA VAL A 100 4.05 11.29 31.92
C VAL A 100 3.28 12.17 32.90
N SER A 101 3.05 11.63 34.12
CA SER A 101 2.48 12.38 35.23
C SER A 101 3.53 13.33 35.82
N PRO A 102 3.12 14.51 36.35
CA PRO A 102 4.02 15.41 37.07
C PRO A 102 4.67 14.77 38.31
N ASP A 103 4.02 13.78 38.91
CA ASP A 103 4.48 13.10 40.13
C ASP A 103 5.41 11.91 39.84
N LEU A 104 5.64 11.57 38.56
CA LEU A 104 6.56 10.51 38.18
C LEU A 104 7.98 10.83 38.67
N THR A 105 8.66 9.87 39.30
CA THR A 105 10.06 10.04 39.71
C THR A 105 11.02 9.94 38.52
N LEU A 106 12.18 10.58 38.64
CA LEU A 106 13.21 10.50 37.59
C LEU A 106 13.74 9.07 37.41
N ALA A 107 13.75 8.26 38.48
CA ALA A 107 14.10 6.86 38.36
C ALA A 107 13.15 6.12 37.41
N ALA A 108 11.83 6.29 37.57
CA ALA A 108 10.83 5.68 36.70
C ALA A 108 10.89 6.27 35.27
N LEU A 109 11.14 7.56 35.14
CA LEU A 109 11.35 8.20 33.83
C LEU A 109 12.57 7.62 33.10
N ALA A 110 13.69 7.37 33.82
CA ALA A 110 14.89 6.76 33.22
C ALA A 110 14.62 5.36 32.65
N GLU A 111 13.83 4.54 33.35
CA GLU A 111 13.39 3.23 32.85
C GLU A 111 12.50 3.37 31.59
N MET A 112 11.60 4.36 31.57
CA MET A 112 10.80 4.65 30.39
C MET A 112 11.67 5.08 29.19
N VAL A 113 12.69 5.93 29.41
CA VAL A 113 13.64 6.35 28.37
C VAL A 113 14.39 5.14 27.81
N LYS A 114 14.87 4.25 28.67
CA LYS A 114 15.57 3.01 28.28
C LYS A 114 14.67 2.08 27.46
N LYS A 115 13.41 1.93 27.86
CA LYS A 115 12.41 1.09 27.18
C LYS A 115 11.99 1.66 25.83
N ASN A 116 11.77 2.98 25.76
CA ASN A 116 11.17 3.64 24.58
C ASN A 116 12.20 4.19 23.59
N GLY A 117 13.49 4.34 23.98
CA GLY A 117 14.56 4.83 23.14
C GLY A 117 14.52 6.34 22.85
N PHE A 118 13.71 7.12 23.58
CA PHE A 118 13.64 8.59 23.44
C PHE A 118 13.46 9.26 24.83
N ALA A 119 13.85 10.52 24.96
CA ALA A 119 13.95 11.24 26.23
C ALA A 119 13.11 12.53 26.28
N GLY A 120 12.00 12.58 25.58
CA GLY A 120 11.16 13.80 25.60
C GLY A 120 9.69 13.45 25.70
N TYR A 121 9.08 13.79 26.83
CA TYR A 121 7.72 13.42 27.18
C TYR A 121 6.89 14.66 27.54
N PRO A 122 5.73 14.89 26.90
CA PRO A 122 4.74 15.83 27.41
C PRO A 122 4.27 15.42 28.79
N VAL A 123 4.10 16.38 29.67
CA VAL A 123 3.60 16.18 31.04
C VAL A 123 2.14 16.63 31.09
N VAL A 124 1.26 15.71 31.52
CA VAL A 124 -0.18 15.97 31.59
C VAL A 124 -0.70 15.70 33.01
N ASP A 125 -1.76 16.39 33.40
CA ASP A 125 -2.49 16.13 34.62
C ASP A 125 -3.46 14.93 34.48
N ALA A 126 -4.23 14.64 35.52
CA ALA A 126 -5.20 13.53 35.54
C ALA A 126 -6.34 13.70 34.53
N GLU A 127 -6.67 14.93 34.15
CA GLU A 127 -7.67 15.30 33.16
C GLU A 127 -7.12 15.39 31.72
N ASN A 128 -5.83 15.01 31.52
CA ASN A 128 -5.11 15.08 30.25
C ASN A 128 -4.88 16.49 29.71
N ASN A 129 -4.83 17.50 30.62
CA ASN A 129 -4.42 18.84 30.24
C ASN A 129 -2.88 18.91 30.17
N LEU A 130 -2.37 19.60 29.17
CA LEU A 130 -0.93 19.79 29.02
C LEU A 130 -0.42 20.80 30.04
N ILE A 131 0.51 20.39 30.93
CA ILE A 131 1.08 21.22 32.00
C ILE A 131 2.59 21.44 31.85
N GLY A 132 3.28 20.67 31.01
CA GLY A 132 4.71 20.84 30.78
C GLY A 132 5.28 19.87 29.76
N ILE A 133 6.60 19.91 29.61
CA ILE A 133 7.41 18.93 28.88
C ILE A 133 8.67 18.62 29.66
N ILE A 134 9.04 17.34 29.73
CA ILE A 134 10.33 16.89 30.29
C ILE A 134 11.19 16.31 29.16
N THR A 135 12.45 16.71 29.07
CA THR A 135 13.38 16.30 28.01
C THR A 135 14.69 15.79 28.58
N GLY A 136 15.51 15.14 27.77
CA GLY A 136 16.86 14.72 28.17
C GLY A 136 17.78 15.89 28.56
N ARG A 137 17.48 17.13 28.14
CA ARG A 137 18.20 18.33 28.57
C ARG A 137 17.94 18.64 30.04
N ASP A 138 16.70 18.45 30.47
CA ASP A 138 16.28 18.77 31.85
C ASP A 138 16.80 17.75 32.86
N THR A 139 17.09 16.53 32.43
CA THR A 139 17.50 15.42 33.30
C THR A 139 18.99 15.06 33.25
N ARG A 140 19.73 15.55 32.24
CA ARG A 140 21.11 15.11 31.91
C ARG A 140 22.10 15.17 33.06
N PHE A 141 22.01 16.16 33.93
CA PHE A 141 22.97 16.41 35.01
C PHE A 141 22.39 16.18 36.41
N VAL A 142 21.16 15.66 36.51
CA VAL A 142 20.49 15.43 37.80
C VAL A 142 20.95 14.10 38.38
N LYS A 143 21.58 14.17 39.58
CA LYS A 143 22.04 12.99 40.30
C LYS A 143 20.97 12.39 41.21
N ASP A 144 20.07 13.22 41.70
CA ASP A 144 19.00 12.79 42.61
C ASP A 144 17.79 12.27 41.79
N LEU A 145 17.68 10.96 41.66
CA LEU A 145 16.62 10.29 40.93
C LEU A 145 15.30 10.19 41.69
N SER A 146 15.25 10.61 42.96
CA SER A 146 14.02 10.65 43.78
C SER A 146 13.15 11.87 43.42
N LYS A 147 13.69 12.89 42.75
CA LYS A 147 12.96 14.06 42.31
C LYS A 147 11.84 13.67 41.34
N THR A 148 10.76 14.48 41.36
CA THR A 148 9.63 14.33 40.47
C THR A 148 9.82 15.12 39.19
N VAL A 149 9.11 14.72 38.12
CA VAL A 149 9.08 15.39 36.83
C VAL A 149 8.66 16.84 36.97
N SER A 150 7.68 17.16 37.81
CA SER A 150 7.18 18.51 38.07
C SER A 150 8.25 19.50 38.56
N GLN A 151 9.30 18.99 39.21
CA GLN A 151 10.38 19.85 39.73
C GLN A 151 11.38 20.28 38.65
N LEU A 152 11.40 19.59 37.50
CA LEU A 152 12.42 19.77 36.46
C LEU A 152 11.84 20.06 35.07
N MET A 153 10.55 19.81 34.86
CA MET A 153 9.92 20.03 33.57
C MET A 153 9.92 21.51 33.17
N THR A 154 9.97 21.78 31.88
CA THR A 154 9.58 23.09 31.32
C THR A 154 8.08 23.25 31.53
N LYS A 155 7.68 24.32 32.23
CA LYS A 155 6.29 24.58 32.62
C LYS A 155 5.47 25.12 31.47
N LYS A 156 4.14 25.11 31.66
CA LYS A 156 3.12 25.50 30.65
C LYS A 156 3.41 26.85 30.01
N GLU A 157 3.87 27.82 30.80
CA GLU A 157 4.12 29.21 30.37
C GLU A 157 5.24 29.30 29.34
N ASP A 158 6.21 28.38 29.39
CA ASP A 158 7.40 28.35 28.55
C ASP A 158 7.29 27.33 27.40
N LEU A 159 6.13 26.70 27.23
CA LEU A 159 5.93 25.71 26.17
C LEU A 159 5.82 26.34 24.80
N VAL A 160 6.51 25.76 23.84
CA VAL A 160 6.32 26.07 22.42
C VAL A 160 5.21 25.18 21.88
N THR A 161 4.07 25.78 21.56
CA THR A 161 2.87 25.04 21.10
C THR A 161 2.34 25.61 19.80
N VAL A 162 1.61 24.76 19.05
CA VAL A 162 0.82 25.14 17.89
C VAL A 162 -0.57 24.52 17.98
N LYS A 163 -1.52 25.11 17.24
CA LYS A 163 -2.84 24.50 17.04
C LYS A 163 -2.79 23.41 15.98
N GLU A 164 -3.77 22.50 16.02
CA GLU A 164 -3.98 21.54 14.92
C GLU A 164 -4.12 22.28 13.59
N GLY A 165 -3.45 21.75 12.53
CA GLY A 165 -3.46 22.35 11.19
C GLY A 165 -2.43 23.47 10.97
N ALA A 166 -1.54 23.75 11.92
CA ALA A 166 -0.44 24.70 11.71
C ALA A 166 0.44 24.26 10.52
N SER A 167 0.87 25.24 9.70
CA SER A 167 1.71 24.95 8.53
C SER A 167 3.10 24.47 8.92
N ARG A 168 3.75 23.71 8.03
CA ARG A 168 5.12 23.24 8.21
C ARG A 168 6.08 24.40 8.44
N GLU A 169 5.92 25.47 7.68
CA GLU A 169 6.76 26.68 7.74
C GLU A 169 6.65 27.32 9.12
N THR A 170 5.43 27.52 9.62
CA THR A 170 5.17 28.08 10.96
C THR A 170 5.84 27.26 12.06
N ILE A 171 5.77 25.92 11.96
CA ILE A 171 6.35 25.03 12.96
C ILE A 171 7.87 25.11 12.93
N LEU A 172 8.49 25.10 11.75
CA LEU A 172 9.95 25.23 11.60
C LEU A 172 10.46 26.58 12.11
N GLU A 173 9.75 27.68 11.83
CA GLU A 173 10.08 29.00 12.35
C GLU A 173 10.03 29.04 13.88
N LEU A 174 8.99 28.42 14.49
CA LEU A 174 8.88 28.32 15.95
C LEU A 174 10.00 27.46 16.55
N MET A 175 10.34 26.33 15.93
CA MET A 175 11.46 25.49 16.37
C MET A 175 12.79 26.26 16.34
N HIS A 176 13.05 26.97 15.25
CA HIS A 176 14.27 27.76 15.07
C HIS A 176 14.35 28.94 16.05
N LYS A 177 13.28 29.74 16.12
CA LYS A 177 13.18 30.92 17.01
C LYS A 177 13.39 30.54 18.47
N ASN A 178 12.77 29.45 18.92
CA ASN A 178 12.82 29.04 20.33
C ASN A 178 13.94 28.03 20.61
N ARG A 179 14.73 27.61 19.59
CA ARG A 179 15.81 26.63 19.69
C ARG A 179 15.35 25.31 20.32
N VAL A 180 14.16 24.85 19.95
CA VAL A 180 13.57 23.61 20.43
C VAL A 180 13.51 22.54 19.32
N GLU A 181 13.68 21.28 19.69
CA GLU A 181 13.57 20.13 18.79
C GLU A 181 12.17 19.54 18.75
N LYS A 182 11.27 20.01 19.61
CA LYS A 182 9.90 19.51 19.77
C LYS A 182 8.93 20.66 19.96
N VAL A 183 7.80 20.59 19.26
CA VAL A 183 6.66 21.50 19.39
C VAL A 183 5.44 20.68 19.75
N LEU A 184 4.67 21.12 20.73
CA LEU A 184 3.45 20.42 21.18
C LEU A 184 2.24 20.95 20.42
N VAL A 185 1.35 20.05 20.01
CA VAL A 185 0.11 20.39 19.34
C VAL A 185 -1.02 20.34 20.35
N VAL A 186 -1.78 21.43 20.47
CA VAL A 186 -2.87 21.57 21.44
C VAL A 186 -4.18 22.00 20.77
N ASP A 187 -5.31 21.68 21.39
CA ASP A 187 -6.61 22.22 21.02
C ASP A 187 -6.89 23.58 21.70
N ASP A 188 -8.10 24.11 21.50
CA ASP A 188 -8.50 25.40 22.08
C ASP A 188 -8.61 25.38 23.61
N ALA A 189 -8.83 24.21 24.20
CA ALA A 189 -8.83 24.00 25.64
C ALA A 189 -7.44 23.68 26.22
N PHE A 190 -6.37 23.82 25.42
CA PHE A 190 -4.99 23.48 25.77
C PHE A 190 -4.76 22.00 26.13
N LYS A 191 -5.61 21.11 25.62
CA LYS A 191 -5.39 19.67 25.74
C LYS A 191 -4.39 19.20 24.68
N LEU A 192 -3.51 18.28 25.08
CA LEU A 192 -2.51 17.72 24.20
C LEU A 192 -3.17 16.89 23.08
N LYS A 193 -2.86 17.23 21.83
CA LYS A 193 -3.28 16.52 20.62
C LYS A 193 -2.12 15.82 19.93
N GLY A 194 -0.91 16.30 20.13
CA GLY A 194 0.25 15.72 19.47
C GLY A 194 1.57 16.38 19.83
N MET A 195 2.64 15.88 19.24
CA MET A 195 3.98 16.44 19.32
C MET A 195 4.66 16.30 17.95
N ILE A 196 5.39 17.33 17.54
CA ILE A 196 6.15 17.36 16.30
C ILE A 196 7.63 17.50 16.65
N THR A 197 8.51 16.76 15.97
CA THR A 197 9.95 16.81 16.22
C THR A 197 10.74 17.17 14.94
N VAL A 198 11.95 17.70 15.10
CA VAL A 198 12.88 17.99 13.98
C VAL A 198 13.16 16.71 13.15
N LYS A 199 13.20 15.52 13.80
CA LYS A 199 13.41 14.26 13.10
C LYS A 199 12.29 13.94 12.11
N ASP A 200 11.06 14.38 12.36
CA ASP A 200 9.92 14.17 11.48
C ASP A 200 10.07 14.97 10.18
N PHE A 201 10.61 16.20 10.28
CA PHE A 201 10.95 17.00 9.10
C PHE A 201 12.10 16.41 8.29
N GLN A 202 13.16 15.93 8.95
CA GLN A 202 14.31 15.30 8.30
C GLN A 202 13.90 14.02 7.54
N LYS A 203 13.05 13.19 8.14
CA LYS A 203 12.48 11.99 7.47
C LYS A 203 11.65 12.38 6.25
N ALA A 204 10.85 13.44 6.34
CA ALA A 204 10.05 13.91 5.22
C ALA A 204 10.91 14.38 4.03
N GLU A 205 12.05 14.99 4.29
CA GLU A 205 13.03 15.41 3.27
C GLU A 205 13.75 14.23 2.62
N GLN A 206 14.01 13.15 3.37
CA GLN A 206 14.63 11.93 2.85
C GLN A 206 13.72 11.14 1.91
N LYS A 207 12.40 11.37 1.93
CA LYS A 207 11.39 10.66 1.14
C LYS A 207 10.49 11.64 0.37
N PRO A 208 11.04 12.40 -0.58
CA PRO A 208 10.28 13.43 -1.31
C PRO A 208 9.14 12.86 -2.16
N ASN A 209 9.27 11.59 -2.58
CA ASN A 209 8.27 10.90 -3.40
C ASN A 209 7.17 10.21 -2.58
N ALA A 210 7.18 10.29 -1.24
CA ALA A 210 6.22 9.60 -0.40
C ALA A 210 4.76 9.98 -0.76
N CYS A 211 3.89 8.97 -0.83
CA CYS A 211 2.46 9.13 -1.06
C CYS A 211 1.78 9.56 0.24
N LYS A 212 1.44 10.84 0.35
CA LYS A 212 0.88 11.47 1.55
C LYS A 212 -0.47 12.12 1.28
N ASP A 213 -1.26 12.22 2.34
CA ASP A 213 -2.50 13.00 2.35
C ASP A 213 -2.20 14.50 2.58
N GLU A 214 -3.25 15.31 2.59
CA GLU A 214 -3.19 16.76 2.82
C GLU A 214 -2.64 17.16 4.20
N PHE A 215 -2.63 16.22 5.16
CA PHE A 215 -2.05 16.40 6.50
C PHE A 215 -0.62 15.87 6.61
N GLY A 216 0.01 15.48 5.50
CA GLY A 216 1.37 14.94 5.46
C GLY A 216 1.51 13.51 5.98
N ARG A 217 0.41 12.78 6.20
CA ARG A 217 0.41 11.40 6.67
C ARG A 217 0.48 10.44 5.49
N LEU A 218 1.20 9.33 5.64
CA LEU A 218 1.27 8.28 4.62
C LEU A 218 -0.13 7.76 4.28
N ARG A 219 -0.40 7.56 2.98
CA ARG A 219 -1.65 6.96 2.52
C ARG A 219 -1.63 5.45 2.63
N VAL A 220 -2.78 4.87 2.97
CA VAL A 220 -2.96 3.43 3.12
C VAL A 220 -4.35 3.00 2.67
N GLY A 221 -4.42 1.88 1.96
CA GLY A 221 -5.66 1.18 1.65
C GLY A 221 -5.91 0.01 2.60
N ALA A 222 -7.14 -0.46 2.66
CA ALA A 222 -7.50 -1.68 3.38
C ALA A 222 -8.59 -2.44 2.64
N ALA A 223 -8.46 -3.79 2.64
CA ALA A 223 -9.41 -4.67 2.00
C ALA A 223 -10.55 -5.07 2.94
N VAL A 224 -11.74 -5.18 2.37
CA VAL A 224 -12.95 -5.72 2.99
C VAL A 224 -13.63 -6.72 2.05
N GLY A 225 -14.43 -7.61 2.60
CA GLY A 225 -15.27 -8.52 1.80
C GLY A 225 -16.60 -7.90 1.41
N ALA A 226 -17.38 -8.62 0.58
CA ALA A 226 -18.72 -8.22 0.18
C ALA A 226 -19.82 -8.79 1.11
N GLY A 227 -19.53 -9.89 1.82
CA GLY A 227 -20.49 -10.60 2.66
C GLY A 227 -20.95 -9.84 3.92
N PRO A 228 -21.92 -10.38 4.67
CA PRO A 228 -22.37 -9.84 5.95
C PRO A 228 -21.23 -9.64 6.95
N GLY A 229 -21.38 -8.71 7.89
CA GLY A 229 -20.37 -8.41 8.93
C GLY A 229 -19.20 -7.52 8.47
N ASN A 230 -19.16 -7.14 7.19
CA ASN A 230 -18.14 -6.20 6.73
C ASN A 230 -18.49 -4.74 7.01
N GLU A 231 -19.75 -4.40 7.38
CA GLU A 231 -20.18 -3.05 7.74
C GLU A 231 -19.39 -2.50 8.93
N GLU A 232 -19.29 -3.28 10.02
CA GLU A 232 -18.52 -2.92 11.21
C GLU A 232 -17.02 -2.76 10.90
N ARG A 233 -16.50 -3.62 10.02
CA ARG A 233 -15.11 -3.53 9.55
C ARG A 233 -14.88 -2.23 8.78
N ILE A 234 -15.78 -1.87 7.87
CA ILE A 234 -15.70 -0.62 7.11
C ILE A 234 -15.71 0.57 8.06
N ASP A 235 -16.64 0.61 9.02
CA ASP A 235 -16.76 1.68 10.02
C ASP A 235 -15.48 1.83 10.85
N ALA A 236 -14.91 0.72 11.30
CA ALA A 236 -13.65 0.71 12.07
C ALA A 236 -12.45 1.21 11.25
N LEU A 237 -12.38 0.86 9.95
CA LEU A 237 -11.34 1.31 9.05
C LEU A 237 -11.46 2.80 8.72
N VAL A 238 -12.67 3.30 8.49
CA VAL A 238 -12.93 4.73 8.29
C VAL A 238 -12.54 5.53 9.53
N LYS A 239 -12.94 5.07 10.72
CA LYS A 239 -12.53 5.67 12.01
C LYS A 239 -11.01 5.62 12.23
N ALA A 240 -10.32 4.63 11.66
CA ALA A 240 -8.87 4.52 11.71
C ALA A 240 -8.16 5.45 10.71
N GLY A 241 -8.89 6.12 9.81
CA GLY A 241 -8.36 7.06 8.83
C GLY A 241 -7.85 6.39 7.55
N VAL A 242 -8.47 5.29 7.09
CA VAL A 242 -8.14 4.67 5.81
C VAL A 242 -8.37 5.65 4.66
N ASP A 243 -7.44 5.72 3.69
CA ASP A 243 -7.55 6.66 2.56
C ASP A 243 -8.37 6.08 1.41
N VAL A 244 -8.40 4.76 1.26
CA VAL A 244 -9.13 4.05 0.21
C VAL A 244 -9.55 2.66 0.67
N LEU A 245 -10.79 2.29 0.44
CA LEU A 245 -11.27 0.92 0.66
C LEU A 245 -11.11 0.08 -0.60
N LEU A 246 -10.77 -1.20 -0.41
CA LEU A 246 -10.79 -2.21 -1.46
C LEU A 246 -11.88 -3.23 -1.14
N ILE A 247 -12.99 -3.21 -1.88
CA ILE A 247 -14.00 -4.28 -1.86
C ILE A 247 -13.50 -5.40 -2.76
N ASP A 248 -12.99 -6.46 -2.15
CA ASP A 248 -12.15 -7.48 -2.78
C ASP A 248 -12.85 -8.84 -2.83
N SER A 249 -13.06 -9.35 -4.05
CA SER A 249 -13.69 -10.63 -4.32
C SER A 249 -13.01 -11.34 -5.50
N SER A 250 -13.13 -12.66 -5.58
CA SER A 250 -12.69 -13.44 -6.75
C SER A 250 -13.54 -13.16 -7.98
N HIS A 251 -14.78 -12.65 -7.79
CA HIS A 251 -15.69 -12.26 -8.87
C HIS A 251 -16.46 -10.99 -8.53
N GLY A 252 -15.92 -9.84 -8.96
CA GLY A 252 -16.48 -8.52 -8.69
C GLY A 252 -17.79 -8.22 -9.40
N HIS A 253 -18.09 -8.91 -10.51
CA HIS A 253 -19.35 -8.78 -11.25
C HIS A 253 -20.45 -9.69 -10.67
N SER A 254 -20.55 -9.79 -9.35
CA SER A 254 -21.61 -10.50 -8.63
C SER A 254 -22.49 -9.50 -7.88
N GLU A 255 -23.81 -9.79 -7.76
CA GLU A 255 -24.75 -8.86 -7.16
C GLU A 255 -24.38 -8.49 -5.71
N GLY A 256 -23.87 -9.44 -4.93
CA GLY A 256 -23.44 -9.15 -3.55
C GLY A 256 -22.28 -8.13 -3.48
N VAL A 257 -21.36 -8.16 -4.44
CA VAL A 257 -20.27 -7.17 -4.53
C VAL A 257 -20.80 -5.82 -4.98
N LEU A 258 -21.63 -5.78 -6.02
CA LEU A 258 -22.24 -4.56 -6.52
C LEU A 258 -23.08 -3.86 -5.43
N GLN A 259 -23.86 -4.64 -4.70
CA GLN A 259 -24.66 -4.14 -3.58
C GLN A 259 -23.76 -3.56 -2.47
N ARG A 260 -22.67 -4.25 -2.11
CA ARG A 260 -21.72 -3.74 -1.10
C ARG A 260 -21.08 -2.41 -1.53
N VAL A 261 -20.75 -2.27 -2.81
CA VAL A 261 -20.22 -1.01 -3.34
C VAL A 261 -21.27 0.12 -3.21
N ARG A 262 -22.54 -0.12 -3.61
CA ARG A 262 -23.63 0.86 -3.50
C ARG A 262 -23.86 1.30 -2.05
N GLU A 263 -23.95 0.35 -1.11
CA GLU A 263 -24.14 0.60 0.31
C GLU A 263 -22.99 1.41 0.92
N THR A 264 -21.76 1.01 0.61
CA THR A 264 -20.57 1.72 1.10
C THR A 264 -20.50 3.13 0.54
N ARG A 265 -20.80 3.32 -0.76
CA ARG A 265 -20.85 4.64 -1.39
C ARG A 265 -21.95 5.52 -0.78
N ALA A 266 -23.14 4.97 -0.53
CA ALA A 266 -24.25 5.69 0.10
C ALA A 266 -23.90 6.15 1.53
N LYS A 267 -23.25 5.29 2.32
CA LYS A 267 -22.84 5.59 3.70
C LYS A 267 -21.64 6.54 3.77
N TYR A 268 -20.69 6.41 2.85
CA TYR A 268 -19.45 7.20 2.81
C TYR A 268 -19.23 7.83 1.43
N PRO A 269 -19.97 8.91 1.08
CA PRO A 269 -19.95 9.49 -0.26
C PRO A 269 -18.58 9.96 -0.75
N ASN A 270 -17.73 10.41 0.16
CA ASN A 270 -16.41 10.97 -0.16
C ASN A 270 -15.25 9.95 -0.03
N LEU A 271 -15.52 8.73 0.45
CA LEU A 271 -14.47 7.72 0.61
C LEU A 271 -14.15 7.08 -0.74
N PRO A 272 -12.89 7.11 -1.21
CA PRO A 272 -12.50 6.38 -2.40
C PRO A 272 -12.70 4.86 -2.24
N ILE A 273 -13.31 4.22 -3.23
CA ILE A 273 -13.62 2.79 -3.25
C ILE A 273 -12.99 2.16 -4.48
N VAL A 274 -12.05 1.26 -4.28
CA VAL A 274 -11.60 0.31 -5.30
C VAL A 274 -12.45 -0.94 -5.20
N ALA A 275 -12.94 -1.47 -6.30
CA ALA A 275 -13.70 -2.71 -6.30
C ALA A 275 -13.21 -3.68 -7.39
N GLY A 276 -13.32 -4.98 -7.14
CA GLY A 276 -12.90 -6.05 -8.05
C GLY A 276 -12.96 -7.44 -7.41
N ASN A 277 -12.48 -8.47 -8.14
CA ASN A 277 -11.86 -8.40 -9.46
C ASN A 277 -12.87 -8.66 -10.58
N VAL A 278 -12.64 -8.02 -11.69
CA VAL A 278 -13.36 -8.27 -12.94
C VAL A 278 -12.37 -8.57 -14.07
N ALA A 279 -12.86 -9.09 -15.20
CA ALA A 279 -12.05 -9.36 -16.37
C ALA A 279 -12.76 -9.00 -17.69
N THR A 280 -13.88 -8.29 -17.62
CA THR A 280 -14.70 -7.91 -18.79
C THR A 280 -15.13 -6.47 -18.74
N ALA A 281 -15.46 -5.90 -19.89
CA ALA A 281 -16.02 -4.56 -20.02
C ALA A 281 -17.29 -4.38 -19.20
N GLU A 282 -18.21 -5.35 -19.30
CA GLU A 282 -19.51 -5.34 -18.61
C GLU A 282 -19.35 -5.32 -17.09
N GLY A 283 -18.41 -6.14 -16.57
CA GLY A 283 -18.08 -6.15 -15.14
C GLY A 283 -17.47 -4.84 -14.65
N ALA A 284 -16.61 -4.23 -15.47
CA ALA A 284 -16.02 -2.94 -15.15
C ALA A 284 -17.07 -1.82 -15.12
N ILE A 285 -17.99 -1.79 -16.08
CA ILE A 285 -19.13 -0.85 -16.12
C ILE A 285 -20.03 -1.03 -14.91
N ALA A 286 -20.39 -2.28 -14.57
CA ALA A 286 -21.27 -2.56 -13.44
C ALA A 286 -20.69 -2.08 -12.09
N LEU A 287 -19.38 -2.25 -11.85
CA LEU A 287 -18.72 -1.72 -10.67
C LEU A 287 -18.67 -0.18 -10.65
N ALA A 288 -18.44 0.43 -11.81
CA ALA A 288 -18.46 1.89 -11.96
C ALA A 288 -19.86 2.46 -11.66
N ASP A 289 -20.91 1.83 -12.20
CA ASP A 289 -22.32 2.21 -11.97
C ASP A 289 -22.74 2.02 -10.51
N ALA A 290 -22.17 1.02 -9.82
CA ALA A 290 -22.35 0.82 -8.39
C ALA A 290 -21.66 1.90 -7.52
N GLY A 291 -20.74 2.69 -8.07
CA GLY A 291 -20.07 3.79 -7.38
C GLY A 291 -18.60 3.54 -7.03
N ALA A 292 -17.92 2.58 -7.69
CA ALA A 292 -16.49 2.39 -7.53
C ALA A 292 -15.70 3.60 -8.07
N SER A 293 -14.68 4.04 -7.34
CA SER A 293 -13.76 5.12 -7.75
C SER A 293 -12.62 4.61 -8.65
N ALA A 294 -12.31 3.32 -8.57
CA ALA A 294 -11.41 2.61 -9.46
C ALA A 294 -11.78 1.13 -9.55
N VAL A 295 -11.46 0.47 -10.66
CA VAL A 295 -11.80 -0.93 -10.92
C VAL A 295 -10.54 -1.79 -10.98
N LYS A 296 -10.54 -2.89 -10.20
CA LYS A 296 -9.42 -3.83 -10.15
C LYS A 296 -9.70 -5.02 -11.07
N VAL A 297 -8.75 -5.26 -12.00
CA VAL A 297 -8.89 -6.22 -13.11
C VAL A 297 -7.90 -7.37 -12.97
N GLY A 298 -8.43 -8.60 -13.03
CA GLY A 298 -7.63 -9.83 -13.01
C GLY A 298 -8.36 -11.01 -12.38
N ILE A 299 -8.77 -11.97 -13.22
CA ILE A 299 -9.36 -13.25 -12.79
C ILE A 299 -8.36 -14.37 -13.08
N GLY A 300 -7.72 -14.85 -12.03
CA GLY A 300 -6.79 -15.98 -12.06
C GLY A 300 -5.40 -15.76 -12.68
N PRO A 301 -4.84 -14.53 -12.87
CA PRO A 301 -3.51 -14.38 -13.47
C PRO A 301 -2.38 -14.51 -12.43
N GLY A 302 -2.67 -14.52 -11.14
CA GLY A 302 -1.66 -14.57 -10.07
C GLY A 302 -0.88 -15.88 -10.07
N SER A 303 0.42 -15.81 -9.75
CA SER A 303 1.34 -16.98 -9.75
C SER A 303 0.96 -18.07 -8.74
N ILE A 304 0.16 -17.76 -7.73
CA ILE A 304 -0.27 -18.64 -6.64
C ILE A 304 -1.76 -19.01 -6.79
N CYS A 305 -2.43 -18.54 -7.84
CA CYS A 305 -3.85 -18.71 -8.08
C CYS A 305 -4.10 -19.94 -8.99
N THR A 306 -5.06 -20.77 -8.62
CA THR A 306 -5.49 -21.93 -9.43
C THR A 306 -6.92 -21.78 -9.96
N THR A 307 -7.55 -20.62 -9.81
CA THR A 307 -8.94 -20.37 -10.24
C THR A 307 -9.20 -20.84 -11.68
N ARG A 308 -8.33 -20.49 -12.63
CA ARG A 308 -8.50 -20.86 -14.04
C ARG A 308 -8.45 -22.37 -14.29
N ILE A 309 -7.68 -23.10 -13.48
CA ILE A 309 -7.57 -24.56 -13.60
C ILE A 309 -8.73 -25.25 -12.88
N VAL A 310 -9.11 -24.77 -11.70
CA VAL A 310 -10.16 -25.38 -10.88
C VAL A 310 -11.55 -25.10 -11.44
N THR A 311 -11.80 -23.88 -11.92
CA THR A 311 -13.12 -23.44 -12.38
C THR A 311 -13.26 -23.39 -13.91
N GLY A 312 -12.16 -23.37 -14.64
CA GLY A 312 -12.14 -23.14 -16.10
C GLY A 312 -12.44 -21.68 -16.50
N VAL A 313 -12.54 -20.75 -15.53
CA VAL A 313 -12.93 -19.34 -15.77
C VAL A 313 -11.72 -18.41 -15.70
N GLY A 314 -11.60 -17.50 -16.66
CA GLY A 314 -10.59 -16.47 -16.68
C GLY A 314 -10.49 -15.78 -18.03
N VAL A 315 -9.78 -14.65 -18.05
CA VAL A 315 -9.43 -13.92 -19.29
C VAL A 315 -7.94 -13.58 -19.22
N PRO A 316 -7.16 -13.81 -20.28
CA PRO A 316 -5.77 -13.37 -20.36
C PRO A 316 -5.62 -11.89 -20.07
N GLN A 317 -4.56 -11.51 -19.32
CA GLN A 317 -4.53 -10.26 -18.55
C GLN A 317 -4.45 -8.99 -19.41
N ILE A 318 -3.72 -9.00 -20.51
CA ILE A 318 -3.62 -7.83 -21.42
C ILE A 318 -5.00 -7.51 -22.00
N THR A 319 -5.73 -8.52 -22.50
CA THR A 319 -7.08 -8.33 -23.02
C THR A 319 -8.05 -7.87 -21.95
N ALA A 320 -8.00 -8.46 -20.75
CA ALA A 320 -8.87 -8.05 -19.64
C ALA A 320 -8.67 -6.57 -19.25
N ILE A 321 -7.39 -6.12 -19.20
CA ILE A 321 -7.06 -4.73 -18.91
C ILE A 321 -7.58 -3.81 -20.03
N ALA A 322 -7.30 -4.16 -21.28
CA ALA A 322 -7.67 -3.34 -22.43
C ALA A 322 -9.20 -3.17 -22.56
N ASP A 323 -9.96 -4.25 -22.40
CA ASP A 323 -11.43 -4.23 -22.46
C ASP A 323 -12.03 -3.37 -21.33
N ALA A 324 -11.54 -3.53 -20.10
CA ALA A 324 -11.99 -2.74 -18.96
C ALA A 324 -11.62 -1.25 -19.11
N ALA A 325 -10.38 -0.97 -19.55
CA ALA A 325 -9.91 0.41 -19.73
C ALA A 325 -10.67 1.13 -20.84
N ALA A 326 -10.94 0.46 -21.96
CA ALA A 326 -11.75 1.01 -23.06
C ALA A 326 -13.17 1.34 -22.60
N ALA A 327 -13.80 0.44 -21.82
CA ALA A 327 -15.16 0.62 -21.29
C ALA A 327 -15.29 1.77 -20.27
N LEU A 328 -14.21 2.11 -19.56
CA LEU A 328 -14.20 3.15 -18.52
C LEU A 328 -13.60 4.49 -18.97
N LYS A 329 -13.10 4.57 -20.22
CA LYS A 329 -12.36 5.73 -20.73
C LYS A 329 -13.13 7.04 -20.55
N ASP A 330 -14.37 7.08 -20.99
CA ASP A 330 -15.21 8.29 -20.97
C ASP A 330 -15.76 8.62 -19.58
N ARG A 331 -15.66 7.69 -18.63
CA ARG A 331 -16.07 7.87 -17.22
C ARG A 331 -14.95 8.43 -16.36
N GLY A 332 -13.71 8.41 -16.85
CA GLY A 332 -12.53 8.84 -16.10
C GLY A 332 -12.28 8.01 -14.83
N ILE A 333 -12.67 6.71 -14.84
CA ILE A 333 -12.47 5.78 -13.73
C ILE A 333 -11.20 4.97 -14.00
N PRO A 334 -10.17 5.04 -13.13
CA PRO A 334 -8.93 4.32 -13.31
C PRO A 334 -9.10 2.80 -13.25
N VAL A 335 -8.25 2.10 -14.00
CA VAL A 335 -8.13 0.63 -13.97
C VAL A 335 -6.84 0.24 -13.27
N ILE A 336 -6.93 -0.76 -12.38
CA ILE A 336 -5.80 -1.36 -11.66
C ILE A 336 -5.58 -2.76 -12.23
N ALA A 337 -4.40 -3.02 -12.79
CA ALA A 337 -4.02 -4.36 -13.26
C ALA A 337 -3.52 -5.21 -12.08
N ASP A 338 -4.24 -6.27 -11.72
CA ASP A 338 -3.93 -7.11 -10.58
C ASP A 338 -3.54 -8.51 -10.99
N GLY A 339 -2.29 -8.88 -10.72
CA GLY A 339 -1.75 -10.23 -10.94
C GLY A 339 -1.08 -10.46 -12.29
N GLY A 340 -0.26 -11.50 -12.36
CA GLY A 340 0.48 -11.92 -13.56
C GLY A 340 1.76 -11.13 -13.82
N ILE A 341 2.09 -10.13 -13.03
CA ILE A 341 3.24 -9.25 -13.20
C ILE A 341 4.49 -9.87 -12.56
N ARG A 342 5.51 -10.14 -13.36
CA ARG A 342 6.77 -10.78 -12.97
C ARG A 342 7.98 -9.86 -13.14
N PHE A 343 7.97 -9.03 -14.19
CA PHE A 343 9.05 -8.14 -14.59
C PHE A 343 8.57 -6.70 -14.73
N SER A 344 9.50 -5.75 -14.78
CA SER A 344 9.20 -4.36 -15.07
C SER A 344 8.57 -4.15 -16.45
N GLY A 345 8.91 -4.98 -17.41
CA GLY A 345 8.28 -4.99 -18.74
C GLY A 345 6.79 -5.32 -18.68
N ASP A 346 6.35 -6.21 -17.76
CA ASP A 346 4.93 -6.51 -17.57
C ASP A 346 4.17 -5.30 -17.00
N ILE A 347 4.81 -4.51 -16.11
CA ILE A 347 4.26 -3.24 -15.62
C ILE A 347 4.02 -2.28 -16.77
N ALA A 348 5.03 -2.11 -17.64
CA ALA A 348 4.91 -1.24 -18.81
C ALA A 348 3.80 -1.69 -19.77
N LYS A 349 3.72 -2.99 -20.05
CA LYS A 349 2.66 -3.58 -20.88
C LYS A 349 1.27 -3.41 -20.26
N ALA A 350 1.12 -3.58 -18.94
CA ALA A 350 -0.15 -3.36 -18.25
C ALA A 350 -0.62 -1.91 -18.36
N ILE A 351 0.31 -0.96 -18.18
CA ILE A 351 0.01 0.48 -18.34
C ILE A 351 -0.35 0.80 -19.77
N ALA A 352 0.43 0.35 -20.76
CA ALA A 352 0.15 0.57 -22.17
C ALA A 352 -1.20 -0.05 -22.61
N ALA A 353 -1.63 -1.17 -21.98
CA ALA A 353 -2.95 -1.74 -22.21
C ALA A 353 -4.10 -0.93 -21.58
N GLY A 354 -3.80 0.13 -20.82
CA GLY A 354 -4.78 1.07 -20.27
C GLY A 354 -4.88 1.13 -18.75
N ALA A 355 -4.10 0.32 -18.01
CA ALA A 355 -4.08 0.42 -16.56
C ALA A 355 -3.43 1.73 -16.09
N SER A 356 -3.97 2.34 -15.04
CA SER A 356 -3.37 3.50 -14.37
C SER A 356 -2.27 3.09 -13.42
N CYS A 357 -2.41 1.94 -12.78
CA CYS A 357 -1.43 1.37 -11.86
C CYS A 357 -1.57 -0.16 -11.81
N VAL A 358 -0.59 -0.80 -11.18
CA VAL A 358 -0.52 -2.26 -11.06
C VAL A 358 -0.52 -2.68 -9.60
N MET A 359 -1.20 -3.78 -9.30
CA MET A 359 -1.14 -4.42 -8.00
C MET A 359 -0.29 -5.69 -8.09
N VAL A 360 0.67 -5.84 -7.17
CA VAL A 360 1.61 -6.96 -7.16
C VAL A 360 1.60 -7.71 -5.84
N GLY A 361 1.65 -9.03 -5.91
CA GLY A 361 1.74 -9.95 -4.77
C GLY A 361 3.12 -10.60 -4.69
N SER A 362 3.44 -11.54 -5.58
CA SER A 362 4.67 -12.35 -5.55
C SER A 362 5.96 -11.54 -5.60
N MET A 363 5.93 -10.38 -6.27
CA MET A 363 7.08 -9.50 -6.36
C MET A 363 7.49 -8.98 -4.98
N PHE A 364 6.52 -8.68 -4.11
CA PHE A 364 6.74 -8.14 -2.77
C PHE A 364 6.73 -9.17 -1.64
N ALA A 365 6.14 -10.35 -1.85
CA ALA A 365 6.01 -11.38 -0.81
C ALA A 365 7.36 -11.84 -0.22
N GLY A 366 8.44 -11.81 -1.02
CA GLY A 366 9.80 -12.17 -0.58
C GLY A 366 10.60 -11.05 0.09
N THR A 367 10.01 -9.86 0.29
CA THR A 367 10.75 -8.71 0.85
C THR A 367 10.84 -8.77 2.37
N GLU A 368 11.81 -8.04 2.93
CA GLU A 368 12.00 -7.90 4.39
C GLU A 368 10.74 -7.35 5.07
N GLU A 369 10.03 -6.44 4.41
CA GLU A 369 8.86 -5.74 4.93
C GLU A 369 7.56 -6.56 4.84
N ALA A 370 7.52 -7.62 4.02
CA ALA A 370 6.37 -8.52 3.95
C ALA A 370 6.22 -9.32 5.25
N PRO A 371 4.99 -9.72 5.64
CA PRO A 371 4.76 -10.57 6.81
C PRO A 371 5.46 -11.93 6.73
N GLY A 372 5.67 -12.55 7.88
CA GLY A 372 6.30 -13.86 8.01
C GLY A 372 7.81 -13.79 8.25
N GLU A 373 8.35 -14.90 8.74
CA GLU A 373 9.77 -15.07 9.05
C GLU A 373 10.54 -15.55 7.81
N ILE A 374 11.86 -15.37 7.84
CA ILE A 374 12.75 -15.91 6.84
C ILE A 374 13.03 -17.39 7.19
N GLU A 375 12.72 -18.27 6.25
CA GLU A 375 12.93 -19.71 6.37
C GLU A 375 14.17 -20.13 5.57
N LEU A 376 15.06 -20.92 6.16
CA LEU A 376 16.18 -21.51 5.46
C LEU A 376 15.75 -22.88 4.88
N TYR A 377 15.89 -23.03 3.58
CA TYR A 377 15.63 -24.28 2.88
C TYR A 377 16.71 -24.55 1.83
N GLN A 378 17.35 -25.72 1.90
CA GLN A 378 18.45 -26.11 1.00
C GLN A 378 19.55 -25.03 0.87
N GLY A 379 19.91 -24.41 2.00
CA GLY A 379 20.97 -23.38 2.04
C GLY A 379 20.58 -22.01 1.49
N ARG A 380 19.28 -21.79 1.16
CA ARG A 380 18.76 -20.52 0.66
C ARG A 380 17.68 -19.97 1.56
N ALA A 381 17.56 -18.64 1.61
CA ALA A 381 16.54 -17.94 2.36
C ALA A 381 15.24 -17.80 1.54
N PHE A 382 14.11 -18.11 2.16
CA PHE A 382 12.77 -18.03 1.57
C PHE A 382 11.81 -17.33 2.54
N LYS A 383 10.67 -16.89 2.02
CA LYS A 383 9.49 -16.50 2.81
C LYS A 383 8.28 -17.31 2.36
N SER A 384 7.37 -17.57 3.28
CA SER A 384 6.08 -18.18 2.96
C SER A 384 5.26 -17.26 2.06
N TYR A 385 4.62 -17.82 1.04
CA TYR A 385 3.72 -17.10 0.14
C TYR A 385 2.55 -17.99 -0.22
N ARG A 386 1.31 -17.49 -0.06
CA ARG A 386 0.11 -18.27 -0.35
C ARG A 386 -0.98 -17.44 -1.02
N GLY A 387 -1.80 -18.13 -1.83
CA GLY A 387 -3.00 -17.54 -2.39
C GLY A 387 -4.08 -17.36 -1.33
N MET A 388 -4.90 -16.32 -1.48
CA MET A 388 -6.04 -16.09 -0.59
C MET A 388 -7.11 -17.19 -0.70
N GLY A 389 -7.13 -17.94 -1.82
CA GLY A 389 -7.94 -19.15 -2.02
C GLY A 389 -7.27 -20.46 -1.58
N SER A 390 -6.12 -20.44 -0.91
CA SER A 390 -5.52 -21.62 -0.31
C SER A 390 -6.29 -22.07 0.94
N LEU A 391 -6.22 -23.35 1.29
CA LEU A 391 -6.92 -23.89 2.47
C LEU A 391 -6.56 -23.12 3.74
N GLY A 392 -5.26 -22.87 3.98
CA GLY A 392 -4.82 -22.16 5.17
C GLY A 392 -5.21 -20.69 5.20
N ALA A 393 -5.37 -20.02 4.04
CA ALA A 393 -5.88 -18.64 4.00
C ALA A 393 -7.41 -18.62 4.22
N MET A 394 -8.15 -19.53 3.59
CA MET A 394 -9.62 -19.64 3.74
C MET A 394 -10.00 -19.98 5.18
N ALA A 395 -9.28 -20.86 5.85
CA ALA A 395 -9.49 -21.20 7.26
C ALA A 395 -9.27 -20.01 8.20
N LYS A 396 -8.52 -18.96 7.78
CA LYS A 396 -8.27 -17.74 8.54
C LYS A 396 -9.22 -16.57 8.19
N GLY A 397 -10.18 -16.76 7.29
CA GLY A 397 -11.23 -15.79 7.01
C GLY A 397 -11.32 -15.26 5.57
N SER A 398 -10.57 -15.84 4.59
CA SER A 398 -10.69 -15.43 3.18
C SER A 398 -11.69 -16.28 2.36
N SER A 399 -12.41 -17.22 3.00
CA SER A 399 -13.42 -18.07 2.33
C SER A 399 -14.57 -17.27 1.71
N ASP A 400 -14.94 -16.14 2.29
CA ASP A 400 -15.96 -15.23 1.75
C ASP A 400 -15.56 -14.60 0.40
N ARG A 401 -14.26 -14.40 0.15
CA ARG A 401 -13.74 -13.95 -1.14
C ARG A 401 -14.10 -14.90 -2.28
N TYR A 402 -14.26 -16.18 -1.97
CA TYR A 402 -14.55 -17.29 -2.90
C TYR A 402 -15.96 -17.84 -2.74
N PHE A 403 -16.86 -17.09 -2.10
CA PHE A 403 -18.27 -17.48 -1.86
C PHE A 403 -18.43 -18.80 -1.10
N GLN A 404 -17.49 -19.10 -0.19
CA GLN A 404 -17.44 -20.34 0.59
C GLN A 404 -17.48 -20.12 2.11
N SER A 405 -18.00 -18.96 2.57
CA SER A 405 -18.09 -18.65 4.01
C SER A 405 -18.91 -19.65 4.82
N ASP A 406 -19.93 -20.24 4.20
CA ASP A 406 -20.87 -21.16 4.86
C ASP A 406 -20.42 -22.64 4.79
N ASN A 407 -19.30 -22.92 4.10
CA ASN A 407 -18.78 -24.27 3.97
C ASN A 407 -17.97 -24.67 5.21
N ALA A 408 -18.17 -25.91 5.69
CA ALA A 408 -17.29 -26.49 6.70
C ALA A 408 -15.86 -26.60 6.17
N ALA A 409 -14.87 -26.51 7.06
CA ALA A 409 -13.45 -26.44 6.68
C ALA A 409 -12.96 -27.61 5.82
N ASP A 410 -13.53 -28.80 6.03
CA ASP A 410 -13.26 -30.02 5.29
C ASP A 410 -13.94 -30.10 3.89
N LYS A 411 -14.84 -29.14 3.61
CA LYS A 411 -15.59 -29.04 2.35
C LYS A 411 -15.15 -27.85 1.49
N LEU A 412 -14.12 -27.10 1.91
CA LEU A 412 -13.59 -25.99 1.12
C LEU A 412 -12.95 -26.50 -0.17
N VAL A 413 -13.23 -25.83 -1.27
CA VAL A 413 -12.60 -26.07 -2.58
C VAL A 413 -11.55 -24.98 -2.82
N PRO A 414 -10.25 -25.28 -2.72
CA PRO A 414 -9.22 -24.27 -2.87
C PRO A 414 -9.04 -23.80 -4.31
N GLU A 415 -8.88 -22.50 -4.47
CA GLU A 415 -8.53 -21.84 -5.73
C GLU A 415 -7.15 -21.17 -5.67
N GLY A 416 -6.28 -21.67 -4.82
CA GLY A 416 -4.91 -21.19 -4.64
C GLY A 416 -4.08 -22.19 -3.85
N ILE A 417 -2.77 -22.07 -3.97
CA ILE A 417 -1.80 -22.92 -3.29
C ILE A 417 -1.03 -22.18 -2.20
N GLU A 418 -0.39 -22.95 -1.33
CA GLU A 418 0.61 -22.46 -0.37
C GLU A 418 2.00 -22.86 -0.85
N GLY A 419 2.94 -21.94 -0.80
CA GLY A 419 4.29 -22.16 -1.27
C GLY A 419 5.29 -21.25 -0.57
N ARG A 420 6.49 -21.20 -1.09
CA ARG A 420 7.56 -20.32 -0.65
C ARG A 420 8.14 -19.55 -1.83
N ILE A 421 8.65 -18.36 -1.55
CA ILE A 421 9.28 -17.50 -2.53
C ILE A 421 10.68 -17.13 -2.03
N PRO A 422 11.70 -17.03 -2.89
CA PRO A 422 13.02 -16.59 -2.49
C PRO A 422 12.98 -15.25 -1.76
N TYR A 423 13.75 -15.12 -0.68
CA TYR A 423 13.97 -13.85 -0.02
C TYR A 423 14.67 -12.87 -0.96
N LYS A 424 14.21 -11.63 -1.03
CA LYS A 424 14.61 -10.64 -2.03
C LYS A 424 15.26 -9.38 -1.45
N GLY A 425 15.47 -9.32 -0.13
CA GLY A 425 15.96 -8.12 0.53
C GLY A 425 14.88 -7.04 0.72
N TYR A 426 15.30 -5.78 0.74
CA TYR A 426 14.41 -4.66 1.05
C TYR A 426 13.55 -4.24 -0.13
N LEU A 427 12.30 -3.87 0.17
CA LEU A 427 11.30 -3.41 -0.81
C LEU A 427 11.81 -2.28 -1.70
N LYS A 428 12.52 -1.30 -1.12
CA LYS A 428 13.06 -0.13 -1.84
C LYS A 428 13.95 -0.51 -3.03
N GLU A 429 14.73 -1.59 -2.88
CA GLU A 429 15.65 -2.07 -3.92
C GLU A 429 14.87 -2.67 -5.10
N ILE A 430 13.81 -3.42 -4.79
CA ILE A 430 12.93 -3.97 -5.82
C ILE A 430 12.20 -2.85 -6.55
N ILE A 431 11.62 -1.89 -5.84
CA ILE A 431 10.95 -0.74 -6.45
C ILE A 431 11.90 0.04 -7.35
N HIS A 432 13.14 0.26 -6.91
CA HIS A 432 14.15 0.93 -7.73
C HIS A 432 14.36 0.22 -9.08
N GLN A 433 14.53 -1.10 -9.08
CA GLN A 433 14.70 -1.89 -10.31
C GLN A 433 13.44 -1.86 -11.19
N GLN A 434 12.25 -2.01 -10.61
CA GLN A 434 10.99 -2.02 -11.35
C GLN A 434 10.70 -0.66 -11.98
N MET A 435 10.90 0.42 -11.24
CA MET A 435 10.71 1.77 -11.75
C MET A 435 11.80 2.18 -12.75
N GLY A 436 13.02 1.69 -12.57
CA GLY A 436 14.09 1.84 -13.55
C GLY A 436 13.73 1.21 -14.89
N GLY A 437 13.24 -0.03 -14.90
CA GLY A 437 12.78 -0.70 -16.12
C GLY A 437 11.57 -0.01 -16.79
N LEU A 438 10.62 0.48 -15.99
CA LEU A 438 9.49 1.27 -16.53
C LEU A 438 9.97 2.57 -17.17
N ARG A 439 10.90 3.30 -16.55
CA ARG A 439 11.51 4.51 -17.13
C ARG A 439 12.26 4.21 -18.42
N SER A 440 12.98 3.09 -18.49
CA SER A 440 13.65 2.65 -19.72
C SER A 440 12.64 2.40 -20.84
N CYS A 441 11.52 1.73 -20.54
CA CYS A 441 10.42 1.55 -21.51
C CYS A 441 9.87 2.91 -22.00
N MET A 442 9.61 3.85 -21.09
CA MET A 442 9.10 5.18 -21.44
C MET A 442 10.10 5.95 -22.34
N GLY A 443 11.40 5.81 -22.06
CA GLY A 443 12.45 6.32 -22.94
C GLY A 443 12.44 5.70 -24.33
N LEU A 444 12.26 4.38 -24.44
CA LEU A 444 12.22 3.65 -25.72
C LEU A 444 10.94 3.93 -26.53
N THR A 445 9.83 4.23 -25.86
CA THR A 445 8.53 4.51 -26.49
C THR A 445 8.26 6.01 -26.69
N GLY A 446 9.15 6.89 -26.23
CA GLY A 446 8.98 8.34 -26.35
C GLY A 446 7.87 8.92 -25.47
N CYS A 447 7.49 8.23 -24.38
CA CYS A 447 6.41 8.62 -23.49
C CYS A 447 6.96 9.30 -22.23
N ALA A 448 6.71 10.60 -22.04
CA ALA A 448 7.21 11.36 -20.90
C ALA A 448 6.42 11.11 -19.60
N THR A 449 5.18 10.66 -19.70
CA THR A 449 4.26 10.42 -18.59
C THR A 449 3.58 9.06 -18.68
N ILE A 450 3.05 8.58 -17.55
CA ILE A 450 2.23 7.35 -17.50
C ILE A 450 1.01 7.47 -18.43
N ASP A 451 0.40 8.64 -18.51
CA ASP A 451 -0.77 8.87 -19.36
C ASP A 451 -0.42 8.79 -20.86
N GLU A 452 0.75 9.30 -21.25
CA GLU A 452 1.26 9.11 -22.61
C GLU A 452 1.52 7.64 -22.93
N LEU A 453 2.12 6.88 -22.01
CA LEU A 453 2.34 5.45 -22.21
C LEU A 453 1.00 4.69 -22.40
N ARG A 454 -0.04 5.05 -21.64
CA ARG A 454 -1.38 4.48 -21.76
C ARG A 454 -2.08 4.79 -23.08
N THR A 455 -1.78 5.91 -23.71
CA THR A 455 -2.56 6.44 -24.85
C THR A 455 -1.81 6.41 -26.18
N LYS A 456 -0.48 6.33 -26.17
CA LYS A 456 0.35 6.43 -27.38
C LYS A 456 1.12 5.14 -27.71
N ALA A 457 1.45 4.31 -26.70
CA ALA A 457 2.25 3.12 -26.94
C ALA A 457 1.48 2.07 -27.75
N GLU A 458 2.17 1.45 -28.69
CA GLU A 458 1.62 0.43 -29.58
C GLU A 458 2.19 -0.95 -29.25
N PHE A 459 1.40 -1.97 -29.50
CA PHE A 459 1.78 -3.37 -29.32
C PHE A 459 2.03 -4.07 -30.65
N VAL A 460 2.97 -5.00 -30.61
CA VAL A 460 3.11 -6.05 -31.60
C VAL A 460 2.82 -7.39 -30.94
N ARG A 461 2.02 -8.23 -31.60
CA ARG A 461 1.80 -9.62 -31.18
C ARG A 461 3.01 -10.45 -31.56
N ILE A 462 3.47 -11.32 -30.66
CA ILE A 462 4.60 -12.22 -30.87
C ILE A 462 4.16 -13.69 -30.77
N SER A 463 4.98 -14.58 -31.32
CA SER A 463 4.81 -16.03 -31.22
C SER A 463 5.52 -16.59 -29.97
N GLY A 464 5.34 -17.88 -29.70
CA GLY A 464 6.14 -18.58 -28.68
C GLY A 464 7.64 -18.58 -28.97
N ALA A 465 8.08 -18.44 -30.24
CA ALA A 465 9.47 -18.24 -30.59
C ALA A 465 9.94 -16.82 -30.21
N GLY A 466 9.11 -15.79 -30.38
CA GLY A 466 9.43 -14.42 -30.02
C GLY A 466 9.59 -14.23 -28.51
N ILE A 467 8.77 -14.90 -27.67
CA ILE A 467 8.98 -14.84 -26.22
C ILE A 467 10.27 -15.57 -25.81
N LYS A 468 10.61 -16.69 -26.44
CA LYS A 468 11.88 -17.39 -26.20
C LYS A 468 13.09 -16.53 -26.57
N GLU A 469 13.04 -15.81 -27.72
CA GLU A 469 14.03 -14.84 -28.14
C GLU A 469 14.18 -13.68 -27.15
N SER A 470 13.09 -13.27 -26.48
CA SER A 470 13.09 -12.18 -25.51
C SER A 470 13.79 -12.52 -24.20
N HIS A 471 13.92 -13.78 -23.86
CA HIS A 471 14.67 -14.23 -22.70
C HIS A 471 16.15 -14.49 -23.06
N VAL A 472 17.01 -14.49 -22.04
CA VAL A 472 18.42 -14.89 -22.22
C VAL A 472 18.46 -16.31 -22.79
N HIS A 473 19.17 -16.48 -23.91
CA HIS A 473 19.31 -17.75 -24.61
C HIS A 473 20.75 -17.94 -25.12
N ASP A 474 21.13 -19.17 -25.37
CA ASP A 474 22.45 -19.60 -25.94
C ASP A 474 23.66 -19.18 -25.10
N VAL A 475 23.49 -18.83 -23.83
CA VAL A 475 24.57 -18.51 -22.89
C VAL A 475 24.25 -19.08 -21.50
N THR A 476 25.31 -19.32 -20.71
CA THR A 476 25.19 -19.68 -19.30
C THR A 476 25.32 -18.42 -18.45
N ILE A 477 24.34 -18.12 -17.60
CA ILE A 477 24.40 -16.97 -16.69
C ILE A 477 25.44 -17.26 -15.61
N THR A 478 26.50 -16.48 -15.57
CA THR A 478 27.57 -16.56 -14.54
C THR A 478 27.34 -15.56 -13.40
N LYS A 479 26.56 -14.48 -13.65
CA LYS A 479 26.18 -13.46 -12.67
C LYS A 479 24.76 -13.01 -12.95
N GLU A 480 23.86 -13.25 -12.00
CA GLU A 480 22.46 -12.81 -12.10
C GLU A 480 22.36 -11.27 -12.09
N ALA A 481 21.47 -10.74 -12.91
CA ALA A 481 21.07 -9.34 -12.83
C ALA A 481 20.00 -9.16 -11.73
N PRO A 482 19.98 -8.03 -10.99
CA PRO A 482 19.05 -7.83 -9.89
C PRO A 482 17.57 -7.80 -10.33
N ASN A 483 17.32 -7.51 -11.60
CA ASN A 483 15.98 -7.37 -12.20
C ASN A 483 15.61 -8.51 -13.17
N TYR A 484 16.48 -9.51 -13.33
CA TYR A 484 16.23 -10.67 -14.18
C TYR A 484 16.64 -11.98 -13.51
N ARG A 485 15.70 -12.89 -13.37
CA ARG A 485 15.93 -14.28 -12.92
C ARG A 485 15.15 -15.21 -13.83
N MET A 486 15.83 -16.26 -14.29
CA MET A 486 15.10 -17.38 -14.88
C MET A 486 14.34 -18.10 -13.78
N GLY A 487 13.03 -18.33 -13.98
CA GLY A 487 12.14 -19.02 -13.04
C GLY A 487 12.49 -20.49 -12.87
#